data_5fddcc363f49cadba0400947c737ac99
#
_entry.id   5fddcc363f49cadba0400947c737ac99
#
_cell.length_a   1.000
_cell.length_b   1.000
_cell.length_c   1.000
_cell.angle_alpha   90.00
_cell.angle_beta   90.00
_cell.angle_gamma   90.00
#
_symmetry.space_group_name_H-M   'P 1'
#
loop_
_entity.id
_entity.type
_entity.pdbx_description
1 polymer ?
#
loop_
_entity_poly.entity_id
_entity_poly.type
_entity_poly.pdbx_seq_one_letter_code
_entity_poly.pdbx_strand_id
1 'polypeptide(L)'
;EIEKEFFQLNLGPEIKEGDDLEGQSGGWHFCDKCGTCKDTLKFGSEDSHSRPYPNIRVGSNSFSKTKCESNHWQRLALGYKFKTDMVLLRVDLTTENIDFPINNSEDSRIRHAAQSAIEAMIQAIVTSKYVPLDIDPSEISGHHRVLFGQGINQDEIYLEMYLFDTASGGAGFSSLINDNFEDVVDAAIEILDGCSCDSSCHKCLRNYSNKFYHSSLNRMWGSALLRFIQDGSIPELDIKHRNKLIRKIIIPAIVSATGGSWSAKIIKDNKLEVINQEGTKKELNLEIRLPFKPQTINDETLSIIDADIINNLPEQLERIAMKFREVNS
;
A
#
# COMPACT_ATOMS: atom_id res chain seq x y z
N GLU A 1 16.58 2.00 -26.03
CA GLU A 1 16.55 3.04 -24.97
C GLU A 1 15.52 4.09 -25.36
N ILE A 2 14.47 4.25 -24.57
CA ILE A 2 13.48 5.30 -24.81
C ILE A 2 13.70 6.33 -23.70
N GLU A 3 14.28 7.48 -24.02
CA GLU A 3 14.26 8.64 -23.13
C GLU A 3 12.83 9.01 -22.79
N LYS A 4 12.41 8.87 -21.55
CA LYS A 4 11.09 9.28 -21.08
C LYS A 4 11.21 10.51 -20.20
N GLU A 5 10.27 11.42 -20.39
CA GLU A 5 10.11 12.59 -19.53
C GLU A 5 9.18 12.24 -18.37
N PHE A 6 9.67 12.45 -17.16
CA PHE A 6 8.88 12.31 -15.94
C PHE A 6 8.35 13.67 -15.49
N PHE A 7 7.10 13.64 -15.05
CA PHE A 7 6.49 14.76 -14.32
C PHE A 7 6.15 14.28 -12.94
N GLN A 8 6.84 14.80 -11.95
CA GLN A 8 6.44 14.58 -10.55
C GLN A 8 5.62 15.77 -10.09
N LEU A 9 4.37 15.54 -9.73
CA LEU A 9 3.43 16.56 -9.29
C LEU A 9 3.11 16.38 -7.81
N ASN A 10 3.26 17.45 -7.05
CA ASN A 10 2.69 17.55 -5.72
C ASN A 10 1.33 18.23 -5.86
N LEU A 11 0.28 17.41 -5.79
CA LEU A 11 -1.11 17.85 -5.93
C LEU A 11 -1.67 18.47 -4.64
N GLY A 12 -0.84 18.63 -3.60
CA GLY A 12 -1.27 19.09 -2.30
C GLY A 12 -1.93 17.97 -1.47
N PRO A 13 -2.52 18.31 -0.32
CA PRO A 13 -3.16 17.35 0.54
C PRO A 13 -4.40 16.72 -0.14
N GLU A 14 -4.60 15.43 0.09
CA GLU A 14 -5.81 14.72 -0.35
C GLU A 14 -7.03 15.26 0.38
N ILE A 15 -8.12 15.48 -0.35
CA ILE A 15 -9.43 15.80 0.20
C ILE A 15 -10.07 14.47 0.61
N LYS A 16 -10.35 14.31 1.90
CA LYS A 16 -11.00 13.11 2.43
C LYS A 16 -12.50 13.17 2.20
N GLU A 17 -13.11 12.00 2.04
CA GLU A 17 -14.56 11.84 1.99
C GLU A 17 -15.21 12.49 3.23
N GLY A 18 -16.19 13.38 3.01
CA GLY A 18 -16.85 14.13 4.09
C GLY A 18 -16.33 15.54 4.37
N ASP A 19 -15.29 16.00 3.67
CA ASP A 19 -14.88 17.39 3.70
C ASP A 19 -15.81 18.25 2.82
N ASP A 20 -16.09 19.51 3.22
CA ASP A 20 -16.97 20.46 2.48
C ASP A 20 -16.51 20.76 1.03
N LEU A 21 -15.39 20.18 0.62
CA LEU A 21 -14.74 20.34 -0.68
C LEU A 21 -14.85 19.09 -1.57
N GLU A 22 -15.77 18.18 -1.26
CA GLU A 22 -16.00 16.94 -2.00
C GLU A 22 -16.16 17.22 -3.51
N GLY A 23 -15.38 16.54 -4.34
CA GLY A 23 -15.34 16.74 -5.79
C GLY A 23 -14.34 17.80 -6.29
N GLN A 24 -13.61 18.49 -5.41
CA GLN A 24 -12.52 19.36 -5.82
C GLN A 24 -11.18 18.59 -5.77
N SER A 25 -10.43 18.57 -6.88
CA SER A 25 -9.08 18.02 -6.90
C SER A 25 -8.19 18.80 -5.93
N GLY A 26 -7.32 18.13 -5.15
CA GLY A 26 -6.33 18.75 -4.27
C GLY A 26 -5.52 19.87 -4.95
N GLY A 27 -4.67 20.53 -4.26
CA GLY A 27 -3.82 21.61 -4.77
C GLY A 27 -3.36 22.53 -3.67
N TRP A 28 -2.55 23.50 -4.06
CA TRP A 28 -2.10 24.57 -3.20
C TRP A 28 -2.72 25.88 -3.64
N HIS A 29 -3.21 26.68 -2.70
CA HIS A 29 -3.64 28.05 -2.98
C HIS A 29 -2.48 29.00 -2.76
N PHE A 30 -2.13 29.72 -3.81
CA PHE A 30 -1.02 30.67 -3.82
C PHE A 30 -1.57 32.08 -4.01
N CYS A 31 -1.21 32.98 -3.08
CA CYS A 31 -1.55 34.40 -3.22
C CYS A 31 -0.55 35.07 -4.17
N ASP A 32 -1.02 35.59 -5.31
CA ASP A 32 -0.21 36.26 -6.33
C ASP A 32 0.46 37.55 -5.84
N LYS A 33 -0.11 38.19 -4.80
CA LYS A 33 0.37 39.46 -4.26
C LYS A 33 1.48 39.32 -3.22
N CYS A 34 1.45 38.28 -2.40
CA CYS A 34 2.43 38.16 -1.29
C CYS A 34 3.19 36.82 -1.25
N GLY A 35 2.84 35.87 -2.09
CA GLY A 35 3.51 34.58 -2.16
C GLY A 35 3.10 33.59 -1.05
N THR A 36 2.09 33.92 -0.21
CA THR A 36 1.60 32.96 0.78
C THR A 36 1.00 31.76 0.08
N CYS A 37 1.39 30.55 0.54
CA CYS A 37 0.83 29.30 0.09
C CYS A 37 0.02 28.67 1.23
N LYS A 38 -1.19 28.19 0.93
CA LYS A 38 -2.06 27.46 1.87
C LYS A 38 -2.51 26.16 1.25
N ASP A 39 -2.73 25.15 2.08
CA ASP A 39 -3.36 23.93 1.62
C ASP A 39 -4.88 24.14 1.44
N THR A 40 -5.49 23.32 0.60
CA THR A 40 -6.91 23.42 0.23
C THR A 40 -7.83 23.21 1.43
N LEU A 41 -7.45 22.37 2.38
CA LEU A 41 -8.27 22.02 3.55
C LEU A 41 -8.34 23.16 4.58
N LYS A 42 -7.35 24.06 4.56
CA LYS A 42 -7.25 25.20 5.47
C LYS A 42 -7.62 26.51 4.81
N PHE A 43 -8.10 26.44 3.57
CA PHE A 43 -8.49 27.62 2.82
C PHE A 43 -9.89 28.06 3.22
N GLY A 44 -10.00 29.11 4.01
CA GLY A 44 -11.24 29.79 4.35
C GLY A 44 -11.40 31.10 3.55
N SER A 45 -12.62 31.63 3.49
CA SER A 45 -12.97 32.90 2.83
C SER A 45 -12.45 34.13 3.63
N GLU A 46 -11.20 34.09 4.08
CA GLU A 46 -10.62 35.22 4.80
C GLU A 46 -10.23 36.31 3.82
N ASP A 47 -10.79 37.50 4.01
CA ASP A 47 -10.45 38.71 3.24
C ASP A 47 -9.00 39.19 3.50
N SER A 48 -8.33 38.67 4.50
CA SER A 48 -6.93 39.00 4.81
C SER A 48 -6.17 37.82 5.39
N HIS A 49 -4.89 37.69 5.05
CA HIS A 49 -4.02 36.63 5.53
C HIS A 49 -2.61 37.19 5.88
N SER A 50 -1.87 36.44 6.71
CA SER A 50 -0.49 36.82 7.07
C SER A 50 0.45 36.61 5.88
N ARG A 51 1.34 37.57 5.64
CA ARG A 51 2.41 37.41 4.64
C ARG A 51 3.45 36.39 5.12
N PRO A 52 4.08 35.64 4.21
CA PRO A 52 5.09 34.64 4.58
C PRO A 52 6.38 35.28 5.08
N TYR A 53 6.67 36.53 4.65
CA TYR A 53 7.85 37.30 5.04
C TYR A 53 7.46 38.63 5.62
N PRO A 54 8.19 39.12 6.63
CA PRO A 54 7.99 40.48 7.14
C PRO A 54 8.33 41.50 6.05
N ASN A 55 7.55 42.59 5.96
CA ASN A 55 7.90 43.71 5.10
C ASN A 55 9.18 44.36 5.62
N ILE A 56 10.27 44.27 4.87
CA ILE A 56 11.49 44.99 5.10
C ILE A 56 11.29 46.36 4.49
N ARG A 57 11.07 47.38 5.34
CA ARG A 57 11.15 48.77 4.88
C ARG A 57 12.62 49.20 4.89
N VAL A 58 13.14 49.57 3.73
CA VAL A 58 14.48 50.12 3.59
C VAL A 58 14.55 51.41 4.45
N GLY A 59 15.41 51.42 5.46
CA GLY A 59 15.61 52.56 6.35
C GLY A 59 14.89 52.50 7.70
N SER A 60 14.20 51.40 8.08
CA SER A 60 13.64 51.22 9.41
C SER A 60 14.05 49.86 9.99
N ASN A 61 14.43 49.87 11.28
CA ASN A 61 14.77 48.64 12.02
C ASN A 61 13.51 47.86 12.51
N SER A 62 12.32 48.20 12.02
CA SER A 62 11.09 47.58 12.47
C SER A 62 10.59 46.53 11.44
N PHE A 63 10.52 45.28 11.86
CA PHE A 63 9.86 44.20 11.12
C PHE A 63 8.37 44.20 11.54
N SER A 64 7.48 44.67 10.65
CA SER A 64 6.05 44.49 10.89
C SER A 64 5.50 43.31 10.06
N LYS A 65 4.90 42.32 10.72
CA LYS A 65 4.05 41.36 10.04
C LYS A 65 2.79 42.06 9.55
N THR A 66 2.79 42.54 8.33
CA THR A 66 1.60 43.16 7.75
C THR A 66 0.73 42.06 7.18
N LYS A 67 -0.57 42.19 7.38
CA LYS A 67 -1.57 41.35 6.70
C LYS A 67 -1.58 41.67 5.20
N CYS A 68 -1.83 40.68 4.38
CA CYS A 68 -2.14 40.86 2.98
C CYS A 68 -3.66 40.91 2.81
N GLU A 69 -4.16 41.94 2.20
CA GLU A 69 -5.59 42.18 1.96
C GLU A 69 -6.01 41.69 0.56
N SER A 70 -5.18 40.88 -0.09
CA SER A 70 -5.53 40.30 -1.38
C SER A 70 -6.37 39.06 -1.21
N ASN A 71 -7.46 38.96 -1.97
CA ASN A 71 -8.30 37.78 -2.12
C ASN A 71 -8.04 37.06 -3.45
N HIS A 72 -7.00 37.46 -4.20
CA HIS A 72 -6.61 36.80 -5.43
C HIS A 72 -5.73 35.60 -5.14
N TRP A 73 -6.34 34.43 -5.23
CA TRP A 73 -5.68 33.15 -5.03
C TRP A 73 -5.63 32.37 -6.34
N GLN A 74 -4.46 31.86 -6.67
CA GLN A 74 -4.27 30.94 -7.78
C GLN A 74 -4.09 29.54 -7.22
N ARG A 75 -4.72 28.57 -7.88
CA ARG A 75 -4.56 27.17 -7.56
C ARG A 75 -3.37 26.63 -8.34
N LEU A 76 -2.42 26.02 -7.63
CA LEU A 76 -1.21 25.49 -8.20
C LEU A 76 -1.01 24.03 -7.81
N ALA A 77 -0.53 23.24 -8.74
CA ALA A 77 0.17 21.99 -8.47
C ALA A 77 1.67 22.27 -8.65
N LEU A 78 2.46 21.91 -7.64
CA LEU A 78 3.91 22.04 -7.72
C LEU A 78 4.47 20.79 -8.40
N GLY A 79 5.35 20.96 -9.37
CA GLY A 79 5.95 19.83 -10.05
C GLY A 79 7.28 20.17 -10.67
N TYR A 80 8.02 19.13 -10.99
CA TYR A 80 9.23 19.26 -11.80
C TYR A 80 9.23 18.17 -12.88
N LYS A 81 9.94 18.47 -13.94
CA LYS A 81 10.13 17.61 -15.11
C LYS A 81 11.59 17.22 -15.19
N PHE A 82 11.85 15.94 -15.36
CA PHE A 82 13.21 15.43 -15.58
C PHE A 82 13.19 14.25 -16.55
N LYS A 83 14.32 13.99 -17.17
CA LYS A 83 14.55 12.81 -17.98
C LYS A 83 15.42 11.85 -17.18
N THR A 84 15.10 10.57 -17.21
CA THR A 84 15.87 9.54 -16.52
C THR A 84 15.61 8.18 -17.13
N ASP A 85 16.48 7.22 -16.80
CA ASP A 85 16.29 5.82 -17.12
C ASP A 85 15.19 5.22 -16.25
N MET A 86 14.39 4.32 -16.83
CA MET A 86 13.35 3.61 -16.09
C MET A 86 13.09 2.21 -16.62
N VAL A 87 12.64 1.35 -15.73
CA VAL A 87 12.01 0.06 -16.03
C VAL A 87 10.52 0.15 -15.76
N LEU A 88 9.73 -0.34 -16.70
CA LEU A 88 8.28 -0.52 -16.56
C LEU A 88 7.97 -2.01 -16.52
N LEU A 89 7.37 -2.45 -15.44
CA LEU A 89 6.77 -3.77 -15.30
C LEU A 89 5.25 -3.64 -15.45
N ARG A 90 4.68 -4.38 -16.39
CA ARG A 90 3.23 -4.46 -16.56
C ARG A 90 2.77 -5.87 -16.23
N VAL A 91 1.87 -5.99 -15.28
CA VAL A 91 1.33 -7.25 -14.76
C VAL A 91 -0.15 -7.31 -15.09
N ASP A 92 -0.57 -8.40 -15.74
CA ASP A 92 -1.98 -8.66 -16.02
C ASP A 92 -2.67 -9.20 -14.76
N LEU A 93 -3.70 -8.49 -14.30
CA LEU A 93 -4.52 -8.85 -13.14
C LEU A 93 -5.85 -9.52 -13.52
N THR A 94 -6.10 -9.76 -14.81
CA THR A 94 -7.33 -10.39 -15.28
C THR A 94 -7.25 -11.93 -15.34
N THR A 95 -6.13 -12.50 -14.91
CA THR A 95 -5.93 -13.95 -14.95
C THR A 95 -6.70 -14.66 -13.84
N GLU A 96 -7.09 -15.92 -14.08
CA GLU A 96 -7.77 -16.77 -13.09
C GLU A 96 -6.93 -17.07 -11.83
N ASN A 97 -5.63 -16.84 -11.92
CA ASN A 97 -4.67 -17.12 -10.84
C ASN A 97 -4.57 -16.01 -9.79
N ILE A 98 -5.26 -14.89 -10.00
CA ILE A 98 -5.29 -13.76 -9.08
C ILE A 98 -6.75 -13.30 -8.85
N ASP A 99 -7.13 -13.18 -7.59
CA ASP A 99 -8.44 -12.65 -7.19
C ASP A 99 -8.31 -11.14 -6.98
N PHE A 100 -8.58 -10.39 -8.04
CA PHE A 100 -8.62 -8.93 -7.97
C PHE A 100 -10.07 -8.45 -8.12
N PRO A 101 -10.65 -7.76 -7.12
CA PRO A 101 -12.03 -7.29 -7.19
C PRO A 101 -12.17 -6.15 -8.21
N ILE A 102 -12.64 -6.47 -9.41
CA ILE A 102 -12.82 -5.55 -10.55
C ILE A 102 -13.70 -4.34 -10.19
N ASN A 103 -14.66 -4.53 -9.27
CA ASN A 103 -15.63 -3.50 -8.90
C ASN A 103 -15.11 -2.50 -7.84
N ASN A 104 -13.90 -2.68 -7.34
CA ASN A 104 -13.33 -1.81 -6.31
C ASN A 104 -12.01 -1.21 -6.80
N SER A 105 -12.10 -0.14 -7.61
CA SER A 105 -10.93 0.62 -8.09
C SER A 105 -10.06 1.21 -6.98
N GLU A 106 -10.56 1.20 -5.74
CA GLU A 106 -9.90 1.72 -4.53
C GLU A 106 -9.29 0.63 -3.66
N ASP A 107 -9.21 -0.63 -4.12
CA ASP A 107 -8.57 -1.67 -3.30
C ASP A 107 -7.11 -1.31 -3.02
N SER A 108 -6.89 -0.82 -1.81
CA SER A 108 -5.56 -0.42 -1.33
C SER A 108 -4.58 -1.59 -1.24
N ARG A 109 -5.07 -2.84 -1.19
CA ARG A 109 -4.24 -4.05 -0.98
C ARG A 109 -3.26 -4.28 -2.12
N ILE A 110 -3.71 -4.17 -3.38
CA ILE A 110 -2.81 -4.32 -4.53
C ILE A 110 -1.78 -3.20 -4.58
N ARG A 111 -2.18 -1.98 -4.22
CA ARG A 111 -1.27 -0.83 -4.15
C ARG A 111 -0.21 -1.02 -3.06
N HIS A 112 -0.60 -1.53 -1.89
CA HIS A 112 0.33 -1.86 -0.81
C HIS A 112 1.28 -2.99 -1.20
N ALA A 113 0.79 -4.02 -1.90
CA ALA A 113 1.63 -5.09 -2.42
C ALA A 113 2.63 -4.56 -3.46
N ALA A 114 2.16 -3.74 -4.42
CA ALA A 114 3.00 -3.13 -5.44
C ALA A 114 4.08 -2.22 -4.83
N GLN A 115 3.71 -1.35 -3.88
CA GLN A 115 4.70 -0.52 -3.19
C GLN A 115 5.71 -1.37 -2.42
N SER A 116 5.26 -2.44 -1.76
CA SER A 116 6.16 -3.35 -1.02
C SER A 116 7.10 -4.12 -1.96
N ALA A 117 6.61 -4.54 -3.12
CA ALA A 117 7.43 -5.19 -4.14
C ALA A 117 8.49 -4.23 -4.72
N ILE A 118 8.10 -3.00 -5.03
CA ILE A 118 9.01 -1.93 -5.49
C ILE A 118 10.12 -1.69 -4.47
N GLU A 119 9.78 -1.48 -3.21
CA GLU A 119 10.76 -1.22 -2.14
C GLU A 119 11.71 -2.42 -1.92
N ALA A 120 11.19 -3.64 -2.05
CA ALA A 120 12.01 -4.84 -1.96
C ALA A 120 12.98 -4.96 -3.15
N MET A 121 12.54 -4.64 -4.37
CA MET A 121 13.41 -4.63 -5.55
C MET A 121 14.48 -3.55 -5.45
N ILE A 122 14.15 -2.34 -4.97
CA ILE A 122 15.13 -1.28 -4.70
C ILE A 122 16.17 -1.78 -3.68
N GLN A 123 15.72 -2.38 -2.58
CA GLN A 123 16.61 -2.93 -1.56
C GLN A 123 17.50 -4.06 -2.13
N ALA A 124 16.94 -4.93 -2.96
CA ALA A 124 17.67 -6.01 -3.61
C ALA A 124 18.78 -5.47 -4.53
N ILE A 125 18.49 -4.42 -5.32
CA ILE A 125 19.50 -3.77 -6.16
C ILE A 125 20.60 -3.15 -5.31
N VAL A 126 20.25 -2.34 -4.33
CA VAL A 126 21.22 -1.64 -3.47
C VAL A 126 22.17 -2.61 -2.73
N THR A 127 21.67 -3.81 -2.38
CA THR A 127 22.46 -4.84 -1.70
C THR A 127 23.10 -5.85 -2.66
N SER A 128 22.88 -5.72 -3.96
CA SER A 128 23.33 -6.67 -4.96
C SER A 128 24.81 -6.54 -5.27
N LYS A 129 25.42 -7.63 -5.77
CA LYS A 129 26.79 -7.66 -6.28
C LYS A 129 26.99 -6.89 -7.60
N TYR A 130 25.89 -6.50 -8.27
CA TYR A 130 25.91 -5.84 -9.57
C TYR A 130 26.11 -4.34 -9.47
N VAL A 131 25.99 -3.79 -8.28
CA VAL A 131 26.01 -2.37 -8.04
C VAL A 131 27.27 -1.99 -7.27
N PRO A 132 27.94 -0.88 -7.60
CA PRO A 132 29.08 -0.39 -6.81
C PRO A 132 28.68 -0.23 -5.33
N LEU A 133 29.59 -0.55 -4.42
CA LEU A 133 29.43 -0.30 -3.00
C LEU A 133 29.13 1.19 -2.79
N ASP A 134 28.15 1.49 -1.93
CA ASP A 134 27.73 2.84 -1.50
C ASP A 134 26.60 3.53 -2.29
N ILE A 135 25.69 2.77 -2.94
CA ILE A 135 24.47 3.37 -3.47
C ILE A 135 23.47 3.61 -2.33
N ASP A 136 22.98 4.84 -2.24
CA ASP A 136 21.88 5.17 -1.34
C ASP A 136 20.55 4.70 -1.93
N PRO A 137 19.67 4.01 -1.15
CA PRO A 137 18.33 3.64 -1.62
C PRO A 137 17.52 4.80 -2.20
N SER A 138 17.83 6.04 -1.85
CA SER A 138 17.16 7.22 -2.41
C SER A 138 17.57 7.57 -3.84
N GLU A 139 18.59 6.92 -4.40
CA GLU A 139 19.01 7.13 -5.79
C GLU A 139 18.13 6.37 -6.79
N ILE A 140 17.33 5.42 -6.31
CA ILE A 140 16.32 4.72 -7.07
C ILE A 140 14.96 4.99 -6.42
N SER A 141 13.95 5.25 -7.23
CA SER A 141 12.59 5.43 -6.76
C SER A 141 11.63 4.59 -7.60
N GLY A 142 10.42 4.39 -7.10
CA GLY A 142 9.41 3.67 -7.84
C GLY A 142 8.00 4.12 -7.50
N HIS A 143 7.12 3.93 -8.49
CA HIS A 143 5.70 4.19 -8.37
C HIS A 143 4.90 3.08 -9.04
N HIS A 144 3.64 3.01 -8.74
CA HIS A 144 2.71 2.07 -9.35
C HIS A 144 1.39 2.73 -9.69
N ARG A 145 0.68 2.14 -10.64
CA ARG A 145 -0.72 2.48 -10.94
C ARG A 145 -1.47 1.25 -11.43
N VAL A 146 -2.78 1.24 -11.19
CA VAL A 146 -3.69 0.25 -11.76
C VAL A 146 -4.41 0.89 -12.94
N LEU A 147 -4.43 0.22 -14.07
CA LEU A 147 -5.09 0.64 -15.30
C LEU A 147 -6.30 -0.26 -15.57
N PHE A 148 -7.43 0.35 -15.89
CA PHE A 148 -8.68 -0.31 -16.24
C PHE A 148 -9.05 0.01 -17.68
N GLY A 149 -9.46 -0.99 -18.47
CA GLY A 149 -10.09 -0.80 -19.76
C GLY A 149 -9.24 -0.12 -20.84
N GLN A 150 -7.92 -0.21 -20.78
CA GLN A 150 -7.00 0.43 -21.72
C GLN A 150 -6.69 -0.43 -22.96
N GLY A 151 -7.27 -1.64 -23.04
CA GLY A 151 -7.05 -2.59 -24.13
C GLY A 151 -8.21 -2.68 -25.12
N ILE A 152 -8.13 -3.67 -26.00
CA ILE A 152 -9.18 -4.05 -26.97
C ILE A 152 -10.42 -4.57 -26.21
N ASN A 153 -10.21 -5.14 -25.01
CA ASN A 153 -11.24 -5.59 -24.11
C ASN A 153 -11.37 -4.63 -22.92
N GLN A 154 -12.58 -4.16 -22.65
CA GLN A 154 -12.87 -3.24 -21.54
C GLN A 154 -12.67 -3.86 -20.15
N ASP A 155 -12.52 -5.18 -20.08
CA ASP A 155 -12.38 -5.94 -18.82
C ASP A 155 -10.91 -6.19 -18.43
N GLU A 156 -9.93 -5.71 -19.22
CA GLU A 156 -8.52 -5.90 -18.92
C GLU A 156 -8.06 -4.94 -17.81
N ILE A 157 -7.39 -5.50 -16.79
CA ILE A 157 -6.82 -4.76 -15.67
C ILE A 157 -5.35 -5.04 -15.61
N TYR A 158 -4.56 -3.98 -15.59
CA TYR A 158 -3.11 -4.06 -15.49
C TYR A 158 -2.59 -3.30 -14.27
N LEU A 159 -1.63 -3.91 -13.57
CA LEU A 159 -0.78 -3.21 -12.63
C LEU A 159 0.50 -2.79 -13.36
N GLU A 160 0.78 -1.50 -13.41
CA GLU A 160 2.07 -0.97 -13.84
C GLU A 160 2.91 -0.55 -12.65
N MET A 161 4.13 -1.04 -12.58
CA MET A 161 5.15 -0.65 -11.61
C MET A 161 6.32 -0.01 -12.35
N TYR A 162 6.75 1.14 -11.89
CA TYR A 162 7.83 1.93 -12.47
C TYR A 162 8.98 1.98 -11.48
N LEU A 163 10.19 1.64 -11.91
CA LEU A 163 11.41 1.88 -11.17
C LEU A 163 12.28 2.80 -12.02
N PHE A 164 12.82 3.86 -11.43
CA PHE A 164 13.57 4.87 -12.14
C PHE A 164 14.66 5.48 -11.26
N ASP A 165 15.71 5.96 -11.92
CA ASP A 165 16.79 6.66 -11.26
C ASP A 165 16.37 8.07 -10.88
N THR A 166 16.68 8.50 -9.66
CA THR A 166 16.31 9.85 -9.18
C THR A 166 17.24 10.93 -9.75
N ALA A 167 18.41 10.53 -10.21
CA ALA A 167 19.34 11.43 -10.87
C ALA A 167 18.84 11.85 -12.25
N SER A 168 18.87 13.16 -12.53
CA SER A 168 18.56 13.69 -13.87
C SER A 168 19.60 13.18 -14.89
N GLY A 169 19.12 12.58 -15.97
CA GLY A 169 19.95 11.91 -16.98
C GLY A 169 20.15 10.42 -16.74
N GLY A 170 19.65 9.91 -15.61
CA GLY A 170 19.86 8.52 -15.21
C GLY A 170 21.24 8.25 -14.61
N ALA A 171 21.33 7.20 -13.82
CA ALA A 171 22.60 6.67 -13.27
C ALA A 171 22.84 5.21 -13.69
N GLY A 172 21.90 4.64 -14.46
CA GLY A 172 21.98 3.28 -15.00
C GLY A 172 21.48 2.19 -14.04
N PHE A 173 20.94 2.54 -12.86
CA PHE A 173 20.49 1.54 -11.88
C PHE A 173 19.23 0.83 -12.33
N SER A 174 18.30 1.55 -12.93
CA SER A 174 17.08 0.96 -13.51
C SER A 174 17.41 0.03 -14.67
N SER A 175 18.43 0.34 -15.47
CA SER A 175 18.93 -0.57 -16.51
C SER A 175 19.47 -1.87 -15.95
N LEU A 176 20.18 -1.84 -14.80
CA LEU A 176 20.64 -3.04 -14.12
C LEU A 176 19.48 -3.94 -13.65
N ILE A 177 18.35 -3.36 -13.24
CA ILE A 177 17.15 -4.13 -12.91
C ILE A 177 16.66 -4.89 -14.14
N ASN A 178 16.62 -4.24 -15.30
CA ASN A 178 16.16 -4.87 -16.53
C ASN A 178 17.09 -6.02 -16.95
N ASP A 179 18.40 -5.82 -16.88
CA ASP A 179 19.40 -6.78 -17.34
C ASP A 179 19.53 -8.00 -16.40
N ASN A 180 19.13 -7.85 -15.12
CA ASN A 180 19.24 -8.89 -14.10
C ASN A 180 17.87 -9.12 -13.40
N PHE A 181 16.77 -9.03 -14.13
CA PHE A 181 15.44 -8.99 -13.57
C PHE A 181 15.11 -10.18 -12.66
N GLU A 182 15.39 -11.41 -13.12
CA GLU A 182 15.14 -12.63 -12.34
C GLU A 182 15.94 -12.64 -11.03
N ASP A 183 17.22 -12.33 -11.09
CA ASP A 183 18.09 -12.27 -9.90
C ASP A 183 17.63 -11.20 -8.89
N VAL A 184 17.14 -10.06 -9.39
CA VAL A 184 16.60 -8.97 -8.55
C VAL A 184 15.30 -9.39 -7.88
N VAL A 185 14.40 -10.05 -8.61
CA VAL A 185 13.14 -10.57 -8.06
C VAL A 185 13.41 -11.65 -7.01
N ASP A 186 14.31 -12.60 -7.28
CA ASP A 186 14.70 -13.63 -6.33
C ASP A 186 15.29 -13.04 -5.05
N ALA A 187 16.21 -12.09 -5.17
CA ALA A 187 16.80 -11.42 -4.02
C ALA A 187 15.76 -10.60 -3.23
N ALA A 188 14.83 -9.94 -3.92
CA ALA A 188 13.73 -9.22 -3.26
C ALA A 188 12.82 -10.16 -2.47
N ILE A 189 12.47 -11.33 -3.04
CA ILE A 189 11.71 -12.38 -2.35
C ILE A 189 12.47 -12.90 -1.12
N GLU A 190 13.78 -13.15 -1.25
CA GLU A 190 14.61 -13.58 -0.12
C GLU A 190 14.63 -12.57 1.02
N ILE A 191 14.74 -11.26 0.72
CA ILE A 191 14.67 -10.18 1.73
C ILE A 191 13.34 -10.20 2.46
N LEU A 192 12.23 -10.36 1.73
CA LEU A 192 10.87 -10.34 2.30
C LEU A 192 10.59 -11.58 3.14
N ASP A 193 10.93 -12.76 2.65
CA ASP A 193 10.66 -14.04 3.31
C ASP A 193 11.63 -14.34 4.46
N GLY A 194 12.86 -13.84 4.36
CA GLY A 194 13.87 -13.96 5.42
C GLY A 194 13.53 -13.17 6.69
N CYS A 195 12.56 -12.25 6.64
CA CYS A 195 12.15 -11.45 7.78
C CYS A 195 10.99 -12.08 8.54
N SER A 196 11.05 -12.04 9.87
CA SER A 196 10.00 -12.59 10.77
C SER A 196 9.02 -11.54 11.32
N CYS A 197 9.09 -10.28 10.88
CA CYS A 197 8.17 -9.22 11.32
C CYS A 197 6.75 -9.44 10.77
N ASP A 198 5.75 -8.79 11.38
CA ASP A 198 4.34 -9.01 11.03
C ASP A 198 3.93 -8.37 9.70
N SER A 199 4.43 -7.18 9.39
CA SER A 199 4.15 -6.49 8.13
C SER A 199 5.42 -5.94 7.47
N SER A 200 6.13 -5.03 8.11
CA SER A 200 7.37 -4.44 7.63
C SER A 200 8.23 -3.90 8.76
N CYS A 201 9.53 -3.89 8.60
CA CYS A 201 10.48 -3.32 9.56
C CYS A 201 11.75 -2.83 8.86
N HIS A 202 12.66 -2.19 9.62
CA HIS A 202 13.92 -1.69 9.10
C HIS A 202 14.93 -2.77 8.65
N LYS A 203 14.63 -4.05 8.90
CA LYS A 203 15.45 -5.17 8.41
C LYS A 203 15.01 -5.66 7.03
N CYS A 204 13.80 -5.31 6.59
CA CYS A 204 13.29 -5.76 5.28
C CYS A 204 12.90 -4.61 4.35
N LEU A 205 11.94 -3.77 4.72
CA LEU A 205 11.35 -2.81 3.78
C LEU A 205 11.54 -1.35 4.18
N ARG A 206 11.61 -1.04 5.49
CA ARG A 206 11.57 0.34 5.95
C ARG A 206 12.95 0.98 5.91
N ASN A 207 13.03 2.16 5.30
CA ASN A 207 14.19 3.04 5.35
C ASN A 207 13.73 4.50 5.51
N TYR A 208 14.66 5.43 5.59
CA TYR A 208 14.32 6.84 5.78
C TYR A 208 13.65 7.45 4.54
N SER A 209 14.05 7.06 3.35
CA SER A 209 13.53 7.60 2.09
C SER A 209 12.06 7.24 1.87
N ASN A 210 11.63 6.05 2.32
CA ASN A 210 10.26 5.56 2.16
C ASN A 210 9.36 5.74 3.39
N LYS A 211 9.72 6.64 4.33
CA LYS A 211 8.99 6.84 5.61
C LYS A 211 7.49 7.10 5.46
N PHE A 212 7.07 7.72 4.37
CA PHE A 212 5.66 8.02 4.11
C PHE A 212 4.84 6.78 3.74
N TYR A 213 5.48 5.70 3.31
CA TYR A 213 4.85 4.44 2.95
C TYR A 213 4.88 3.38 4.05
N HIS A 214 5.51 3.65 5.21
CA HIS A 214 5.71 2.64 6.26
C HIS A 214 4.43 1.96 6.72
N SER A 215 3.28 2.66 6.75
CA SER A 215 1.98 2.10 7.14
C SER A 215 1.37 1.18 6.07
N SER A 216 1.74 1.37 4.81
CA SER A 216 1.23 0.60 3.67
C SER A 216 2.13 -0.58 3.28
N LEU A 217 3.35 -0.66 3.83
CA LEU A 217 4.29 -1.73 3.49
C LEU A 217 3.92 -3.05 4.17
N ASN A 218 3.80 -4.11 3.37
CA ASN A 218 3.56 -5.47 3.83
C ASN A 218 4.43 -6.47 3.07
N ARG A 219 5.41 -7.07 3.77
CA ARG A 219 6.38 -8.00 3.19
C ARG A 219 5.74 -9.24 2.56
N MET A 220 4.68 -9.78 3.18
CA MET A 220 4.02 -10.98 2.67
C MET A 220 3.24 -10.69 1.38
N TRP A 221 2.61 -9.53 1.29
CA TRP A 221 1.91 -9.12 0.08
C TRP A 221 2.88 -8.76 -1.04
N GLY A 222 3.99 -8.10 -0.71
CA GLY A 222 5.08 -7.85 -1.67
C GLY A 222 5.67 -9.14 -2.22
N SER A 223 6.00 -10.11 -1.35
CA SER A 223 6.52 -11.42 -1.76
C SER A 223 5.51 -12.17 -2.62
N ALA A 224 4.22 -12.17 -2.25
CA ALA A 224 3.18 -12.81 -3.03
C ALA A 224 3.04 -12.23 -4.44
N LEU A 225 3.09 -10.90 -4.56
CA LEU A 225 3.05 -10.23 -5.86
C LEU A 225 4.28 -10.53 -6.71
N LEU A 226 5.49 -10.51 -6.13
CA LEU A 226 6.71 -10.85 -6.85
C LEU A 226 6.71 -12.29 -7.35
N ARG A 227 6.22 -13.25 -6.55
CA ARG A 227 6.04 -14.65 -6.99
C ARG A 227 5.02 -14.76 -8.12
N PHE A 228 3.91 -14.02 -8.02
CA PHE A 228 2.95 -13.97 -9.12
C PHE A 228 3.56 -13.41 -10.41
N ILE A 229 4.44 -12.40 -10.33
CA ILE A 229 5.17 -11.86 -11.48
C ILE A 229 6.13 -12.91 -12.06
N GLN A 230 6.74 -13.73 -11.22
CA GLN A 230 7.75 -14.72 -11.60
C GLN A 230 7.14 -15.98 -12.21
N ASP A 231 6.11 -16.55 -11.57
CA ASP A 231 5.56 -17.87 -11.95
C ASP A 231 4.05 -17.90 -12.22
N GLY A 232 3.37 -16.75 -12.09
CA GLY A 232 1.93 -16.63 -12.34
C GLY A 232 1.05 -17.20 -11.23
N SER A 233 1.60 -17.46 -10.03
CA SER A 233 0.85 -18.05 -8.91
C SER A 233 0.96 -17.23 -7.61
N ILE A 234 -0.13 -17.17 -6.83
CA ILE A 234 -0.11 -16.60 -5.49
C ILE A 234 0.15 -17.71 -4.47
N PRO A 235 1.20 -17.58 -3.63
CA PRO A 235 1.56 -18.61 -2.66
C PRO A 235 0.50 -18.77 -1.56
N GLU A 236 0.60 -19.89 -0.82
CA GLU A 236 -0.15 -20.06 0.42
C GLU A 236 0.37 -19.12 1.51
N LEU A 237 -0.53 -18.68 2.38
CA LEU A 237 -0.11 -17.93 3.57
C LEU A 237 0.76 -18.81 4.48
N ASP A 238 1.88 -18.26 4.95
CA ASP A 238 2.78 -18.97 5.85
C ASP A 238 2.04 -19.54 7.07
N ILE A 239 2.24 -20.82 7.34
CA ILE A 239 1.55 -21.57 8.42
C ILE A 239 1.78 -20.94 9.79
N LYS A 240 2.99 -20.42 10.06
CA LYS A 240 3.30 -19.80 11.37
C LYS A 240 2.55 -18.49 11.50
N HIS A 241 2.48 -17.69 10.44
CA HIS A 241 1.73 -16.44 10.43
C HIS A 241 0.23 -16.70 10.59
N ARG A 242 -0.34 -17.64 9.81
CA ARG A 242 -1.73 -18.07 9.93
C ARG A 242 -2.08 -18.51 11.36
N ASN A 243 -1.30 -19.40 11.93
CA ASN A 243 -1.51 -19.89 13.30
C ASN A 243 -1.39 -18.77 14.34
N LYS A 244 -0.53 -17.78 14.11
CA LYS A 244 -0.41 -16.59 14.96
C LYS A 244 -1.69 -15.76 14.92
N LEU A 245 -2.27 -15.50 13.74
CA LEU A 245 -3.53 -14.76 13.59
C LEU A 245 -4.67 -15.48 14.32
N ILE A 246 -4.81 -16.79 14.12
CA ILE A 246 -5.86 -17.58 14.78
C ILE A 246 -5.68 -17.54 16.32
N ARG A 247 -4.49 -17.84 16.82
CA ARG A 247 -4.24 -17.97 18.27
C ARG A 247 -4.27 -16.63 19.00
N LYS A 248 -3.75 -15.56 18.39
CA LYS A 248 -3.60 -14.27 19.07
C LYS A 248 -4.75 -13.30 18.83
N ILE A 249 -5.54 -13.50 17.78
CA ILE A 249 -6.63 -12.58 17.44
C ILE A 249 -7.97 -13.30 17.43
N ILE A 250 -8.18 -14.31 16.56
CA ILE A 250 -9.49 -14.94 16.39
C ILE A 250 -9.96 -15.65 17.66
N ILE A 251 -9.15 -16.51 18.25
CA ILE A 251 -9.53 -17.26 19.47
C ILE A 251 -9.87 -16.32 20.62
N PRO A 252 -9.02 -15.36 21.02
CA PRO A 252 -9.34 -14.41 22.08
C PRO A 252 -10.60 -13.57 21.76
N ALA A 253 -10.81 -13.21 20.50
CA ALA A 253 -11.98 -12.45 20.10
C ALA A 253 -13.27 -13.26 20.23
N ILE A 254 -13.28 -14.55 19.84
CA ILE A 254 -14.42 -15.46 20.05
C ILE A 254 -14.75 -15.58 21.54
N VAL A 255 -13.75 -15.80 22.39
CA VAL A 255 -13.91 -15.93 23.84
C VAL A 255 -14.48 -14.63 24.43
N SER A 256 -13.95 -13.48 24.03
CA SER A 256 -14.42 -12.17 24.48
C SER A 256 -15.85 -11.87 24.02
N ALA A 257 -16.16 -12.11 22.75
CA ALA A 257 -17.50 -11.86 22.18
C ALA A 257 -18.60 -12.73 22.82
N THR A 258 -18.22 -13.89 23.36
CA THR A 258 -19.13 -14.82 24.06
C THR A 258 -19.15 -14.66 25.58
N GLY A 259 -18.47 -13.64 26.12
CA GLY A 259 -18.36 -13.41 27.58
C GLY A 259 -17.69 -14.58 28.31
N GLY A 260 -16.80 -15.34 27.64
CA GLY A 260 -16.13 -16.51 28.21
C GLY A 260 -17.00 -17.78 28.22
N SER A 261 -18.22 -17.75 27.66
CA SER A 261 -19.08 -18.93 27.58
C SER A 261 -18.64 -19.97 26.57
N TRP A 262 -17.74 -19.58 25.63
CA TRP A 262 -17.17 -20.44 24.63
C TRP A 262 -15.66 -20.47 24.72
N SER A 263 -15.08 -21.64 24.46
CA SER A 263 -13.64 -21.81 24.25
C SER A 263 -13.38 -22.24 22.80
N ALA A 264 -12.22 -21.87 22.28
CA ALA A 264 -11.83 -22.21 20.91
C ALA A 264 -10.39 -22.72 20.86
N LYS A 265 -10.12 -23.68 19.98
CA LYS A 265 -8.77 -24.21 19.73
C LYS A 265 -8.60 -24.67 18.29
N ILE A 266 -7.35 -24.68 17.80
CA ILE A 266 -6.98 -25.27 16.52
C ILE A 266 -6.82 -26.78 16.72
N ILE A 267 -7.53 -27.61 15.92
CA ILE A 267 -7.40 -29.09 15.98
C ILE A 267 -6.39 -29.58 14.94
N LYS A 268 -6.52 -29.10 13.70
CA LYS A 268 -5.65 -29.41 12.55
C LYS A 268 -5.44 -28.13 11.73
N ASP A 269 -4.64 -28.25 10.69
CA ASP A 269 -4.15 -27.10 9.92
C ASP A 269 -5.17 -26.05 9.51
N ASN A 270 -6.41 -26.38 9.24
CA ASN A 270 -7.46 -25.43 8.87
C ASN A 270 -8.75 -25.61 9.69
N LYS A 271 -8.70 -26.36 10.81
CA LYS A 271 -9.88 -26.61 11.64
C LYS A 271 -9.83 -25.89 12.97
N LEU A 272 -10.86 -25.10 13.20
CA LEU A 272 -11.15 -24.44 14.47
C LEU A 272 -12.27 -25.22 15.18
N GLU A 273 -11.99 -25.77 16.35
CA GLU A 273 -12.99 -26.35 17.25
C GLU A 273 -13.41 -25.29 18.27
N VAL A 274 -14.71 -25.12 18.42
CA VAL A 274 -15.31 -24.23 19.41
C VAL A 274 -16.19 -25.09 20.34
N ILE A 275 -16.06 -24.88 21.65
CA ILE A 275 -16.75 -25.67 22.66
C ILE A 275 -17.52 -24.71 23.58
N ASN A 276 -18.83 -24.92 23.76
CA ASN A 276 -19.66 -24.15 24.71
C ASN A 276 -19.55 -24.71 26.16
N GLN A 277 -20.17 -24.03 27.11
CA GLN A 277 -20.18 -24.46 28.53
C GLN A 277 -20.88 -25.79 28.75
N GLU A 278 -21.78 -26.19 27.87
CA GLU A 278 -22.51 -27.48 27.93
C GLU A 278 -21.70 -28.63 27.34
N GLY A 279 -20.48 -28.35 26.86
CA GLY A 279 -19.61 -29.34 26.23
C GLY A 279 -19.96 -29.66 24.78
N THR A 280 -20.87 -28.92 24.16
CA THR A 280 -21.21 -29.06 22.72
C THR A 280 -20.03 -28.57 21.89
N LYS A 281 -19.54 -29.44 21.01
CA LYS A 281 -18.42 -29.15 20.10
C LYS A 281 -18.92 -28.80 18.71
N LYS A 282 -18.34 -27.78 18.13
CA LYS A 282 -18.56 -27.42 16.74
C LYS A 282 -17.22 -27.23 16.04
N GLU A 283 -17.10 -27.75 14.82
CA GLU A 283 -15.92 -27.64 13.99
C GLU A 283 -16.19 -26.73 12.81
N LEU A 284 -15.22 -25.90 12.47
CA LEU A 284 -15.24 -25.01 11.30
C LEU A 284 -13.94 -25.18 10.53
N ASN A 285 -14.05 -25.42 9.23
CA ASN A 285 -12.91 -25.29 8.35
C ASN A 285 -12.68 -23.80 8.07
N LEU A 286 -11.53 -23.28 8.51
CA LEU A 286 -11.17 -21.87 8.43
C LEU A 286 -9.92 -21.73 7.57
N GLU A 287 -10.07 -21.18 6.38
CA GLU A 287 -8.97 -20.81 5.50
C GLU A 287 -8.61 -19.33 5.73
N ILE A 288 -7.37 -19.03 6.08
CA ILE A 288 -6.85 -17.66 6.06
C ILE A 288 -5.92 -17.56 4.86
N ARG A 289 -6.24 -16.64 3.94
CA ARG A 289 -5.54 -16.47 2.67
C ARG A 289 -4.96 -15.08 2.49
N LEU A 290 -4.01 -14.96 1.58
CA LEU A 290 -3.52 -13.67 1.09
C LEU A 290 -4.59 -12.95 0.26
N PRO A 291 -4.57 -11.60 0.17
CA PRO A 291 -5.62 -10.80 -0.47
C PRO A 291 -5.89 -11.17 -1.92
N PHE A 292 -4.88 -11.59 -2.64
CA PHE A 292 -4.95 -11.82 -4.09
C PHE A 292 -5.11 -13.28 -4.46
N LYS A 293 -5.06 -14.19 -3.49
CA LYS A 293 -5.21 -15.61 -3.77
C LYS A 293 -6.66 -15.93 -4.11
N PRO A 294 -6.94 -16.57 -5.26
CA PRO A 294 -8.29 -16.99 -5.60
C PRO A 294 -8.91 -17.84 -4.49
N GLN A 295 -10.17 -17.59 -4.22
CA GLN A 295 -10.91 -18.37 -3.22
C GLN A 295 -11.20 -19.76 -3.76
N THR A 296 -10.84 -20.80 -3.02
CA THR A 296 -11.35 -22.14 -3.28
C THR A 296 -12.82 -22.18 -2.89
N ILE A 297 -13.72 -22.24 -3.88
CA ILE A 297 -15.16 -22.31 -3.63
C ILE A 297 -15.46 -23.67 -3.00
N ASN A 298 -15.67 -23.65 -1.69
CA ASN A 298 -16.12 -24.84 -0.95
C ASN A 298 -17.08 -24.36 0.16
N ASP A 299 -18.34 -24.78 0.05
CA ASP A 299 -19.41 -24.40 0.99
C ASP A 299 -19.12 -24.78 2.44
N GLU A 300 -18.23 -25.75 2.67
CA GLU A 300 -17.86 -26.18 4.01
C GLU A 300 -16.72 -25.35 4.65
N THR A 301 -16.02 -24.53 3.86
CA THR A 301 -14.86 -23.76 4.32
C THR A 301 -15.16 -22.28 4.36
N LEU A 302 -14.94 -21.63 5.50
CA LEU A 302 -14.97 -20.19 5.59
C LEU A 302 -13.59 -19.62 5.22
N SER A 303 -13.53 -18.90 4.13
CA SER A 303 -12.31 -18.19 3.69
C SER A 303 -12.31 -16.76 4.18
N ILE A 304 -11.21 -16.33 4.81
CA ILE A 304 -10.99 -14.98 5.34
C ILE A 304 -9.64 -14.46 4.87
N ILE A 305 -9.61 -13.21 4.44
CA ILE A 305 -8.36 -12.54 4.07
C ILE A 305 -7.61 -12.13 5.34
N ASP A 306 -6.28 -12.32 5.39
CA ASP A 306 -5.44 -12.02 6.54
C ASP A 306 -5.54 -10.56 7.01
N ALA A 307 -5.62 -9.62 6.08
CA ALA A 307 -5.80 -8.21 6.37
C ALA A 307 -7.13 -7.89 7.05
N ASP A 308 -8.21 -8.59 6.67
CA ASP A 308 -9.54 -8.34 7.22
C ASP A 308 -9.64 -8.77 8.69
N ILE A 309 -8.83 -9.75 9.10
CA ILE A 309 -8.71 -10.13 10.51
C ILE A 309 -8.15 -8.98 11.36
N ILE A 310 -7.26 -8.17 10.79
CA ILE A 310 -6.62 -7.06 11.51
C ILE A 310 -7.48 -5.79 11.43
N ASN A 311 -8.04 -5.51 10.26
CA ASN A 311 -8.68 -4.24 9.97
C ASN A 311 -10.20 -4.24 10.19
N ASN A 312 -10.85 -5.41 10.12
CA ASN A 312 -12.30 -5.56 10.21
C ASN A 312 -12.72 -6.80 11.01
N LEU A 313 -12.09 -7.00 12.15
CA LEU A 313 -12.34 -8.16 13.03
C LEU A 313 -13.82 -8.37 13.40
N PRO A 314 -14.62 -7.33 13.73
CA PRO A 314 -16.02 -7.53 14.10
C PRO A 314 -16.83 -8.23 13.01
N GLU A 315 -16.71 -7.80 11.76
CA GLU A 315 -17.40 -8.42 10.62
C GLU A 315 -16.95 -9.87 10.41
N GLN A 316 -15.64 -10.14 10.55
CA GLN A 316 -15.13 -11.50 10.41
C GLN A 316 -15.65 -12.43 11.52
N LEU A 317 -15.83 -11.93 12.74
CA LEU A 317 -16.45 -12.67 13.83
C LEU A 317 -17.93 -12.97 13.55
N GLU A 318 -18.68 -12.06 12.96
CA GLU A 318 -20.06 -12.30 12.53
C GLU A 318 -20.13 -13.40 11.45
N ARG A 319 -19.24 -13.36 10.46
CA ARG A 319 -19.13 -14.41 9.43
C ARG A 319 -18.81 -15.78 10.04
N ILE A 320 -17.87 -15.83 10.99
CA ILE A 320 -17.54 -17.05 11.73
C ILE A 320 -18.79 -17.55 12.49
N ALA A 321 -19.50 -16.66 13.19
CA ALA A 321 -20.69 -17.01 13.95
C ALA A 321 -21.84 -17.51 13.05
N MET A 322 -22.06 -16.88 11.90
CA MET A 322 -23.04 -17.33 10.91
C MET A 322 -22.72 -18.72 10.41
N LYS A 323 -21.45 -18.97 10.04
CA LYS A 323 -21.02 -20.27 9.53
C LYS A 323 -21.18 -21.39 10.58
N PHE A 324 -20.93 -21.10 11.84
CA PHE A 324 -21.23 -22.03 12.93
C PHE A 324 -22.73 -22.33 13.11
N ARG A 325 -23.64 -21.46 12.69
CA ARG A 325 -25.09 -21.71 12.72
C ARG A 325 -25.51 -22.60 11.56
N GLU A 326 -24.98 -22.35 10.35
CA GLU A 326 -25.29 -23.11 9.14
C GLU A 326 -24.88 -24.59 9.22
N VAL A 327 -23.71 -24.87 9.76
CA VAL A 327 -23.20 -26.27 9.92
C VAL A 327 -24.08 -27.11 10.86
N ASN A 328 -25.15 -26.55 11.44
CA ASN A 328 -26.02 -27.23 12.41
C ASN A 328 -27.52 -27.17 12.08
N SER A 329 -27.89 -26.66 10.92
CA SER A 329 -29.21 -26.78 10.33
C SER A 329 -29.27 -27.93 9.31
#